data_2fec2ca80a5126d3aaf78754bc92cc3e
#
_entry.id   2fec2ca80a5126d3aaf78754bc92cc3e
#
_cell.length_a   1.000
_cell.length_b   1.000
_cell.length_c   1.000
_cell.angle_alpha   90.00
_cell.angle_beta   90.00
_cell.angle_gamma   90.00
#
_symmetry.space_group_name_H-M   'P 1'
#
loop_
_entity.id
_entity.type
_entity.pdbx_description
1 polymer ?
#
loop_
_entity_poly.entity_id
_entity_poly.type
_entity_poly.pdbx_seq_one_letter_code
_entity_poly.pdbx_strand_id
1 'polypeptide(L)' 'MKSDAWLTYLDEFMNEYYKELPKHKTYREAYEAIEKRHKAVFDRPRFRDYTVFRSMLSRWLKTNR' A
#
# COMPACT_ATOMS: atom_id res chain seq x y z
N MET A 1 23.09 1.85 10.82
CA MET A 1 22.29 1.34 9.75
C MET A 1 20.81 1.65 9.96
N LYS A 2 20.12 1.95 8.89
CA LYS A 2 18.70 2.24 9.01
C LYS A 2 17.91 1.02 9.38
N SER A 3 16.90 1.24 10.17
CA SER A 3 15.94 0.20 10.49
C SER A 3 15.13 -0.18 9.24
N ASP A 4 14.86 -1.46 9.09
CA ASP A 4 14.02 -1.95 8.01
C ASP A 4 12.55 -2.01 8.38
N ALA A 5 12.22 -1.52 9.57
CA ALA A 5 10.85 -1.66 10.07
C ALA A 5 9.82 -1.02 9.14
N TRP A 6 10.09 0.18 8.64
CA TRP A 6 9.13 0.84 7.78
C TRP A 6 9.02 0.15 6.42
N LEU A 7 10.09 -0.49 5.97
CA LEU A 7 10.04 -1.28 4.74
C LEU A 7 9.14 -2.49 4.92
N THR A 8 9.20 -3.09 6.11
CA THR A 8 8.33 -4.21 6.43
C THR A 8 6.87 -3.80 6.35
N TYR A 9 6.54 -2.65 6.93
CA TYR A 9 5.17 -2.16 6.87
C TYR A 9 4.74 -1.86 5.45
N LEU A 10 5.64 -1.29 4.66
CA LEU A 10 5.34 -1.02 3.27
C LEU A 10 5.11 -2.32 2.49
N ASP A 11 5.96 -3.32 2.74
CA ASP A 11 5.79 -4.62 2.10
C ASP A 11 4.43 -5.21 2.44
N GLU A 12 4.03 -5.14 3.69
CA GLU A 12 2.73 -5.66 4.10
C GLU A 12 1.59 -4.94 3.39
N PHE A 13 1.68 -3.61 3.31
CA PHE A 13 0.66 -2.83 2.63
C PHE A 13 0.55 -3.25 1.17
N MET A 14 1.69 -3.36 0.49
CA MET A 14 1.69 -3.73 -0.92
C MET A 14 1.19 -5.15 -1.14
N ASN A 15 1.55 -6.08 -0.27
CA ASN A 15 1.07 -7.45 -0.37
C ASN A 15 -0.45 -7.52 -0.20
N GLU A 16 -0.99 -6.78 0.76
CA GLU A 16 -2.43 -6.73 0.97
C GLU A 16 -3.13 -6.10 -0.23
N TYR A 17 -2.52 -5.07 -0.81
CA TYR A 17 -3.03 -4.45 -2.01
C TYR A 17 -3.18 -5.48 -3.14
N TYR A 18 -2.15 -6.29 -3.36
CA TYR A 18 -2.21 -7.30 -4.40
C TYR A 18 -3.25 -8.37 -4.12
N LYS A 19 -3.45 -8.71 -2.85
CA LYS A 19 -4.50 -9.65 -2.50
C LYS A 19 -5.89 -9.09 -2.77
N GLU A 20 -6.04 -7.77 -2.68
CA GLU A 20 -7.32 -7.13 -2.93
C GLU A 20 -7.64 -6.96 -4.40
N LEU A 21 -6.63 -6.89 -5.26
CA LEU A 21 -6.85 -6.59 -6.67
C LEU A 21 -7.93 -7.46 -7.32
N PRO A 22 -7.91 -8.80 -7.16
CA PRO A 22 -8.92 -9.61 -7.81
C PRO A 22 -10.34 -9.38 -7.32
N LYS A 23 -10.50 -8.72 -6.17
CA LYS A 23 -11.81 -8.49 -5.58
C LYS A 23 -12.45 -7.20 -6.06
N HIS A 24 -11.73 -6.40 -6.82
CA HIS A 24 -12.19 -5.07 -7.23
C HIS A 24 -12.03 -4.90 -8.73
N LYS A 25 -12.82 -3.98 -9.29
CA LYS A 25 -12.79 -3.74 -10.72
C LYS A 25 -11.61 -2.88 -11.15
N THR A 26 -11.12 -2.02 -10.26
CA THR A 26 -10.04 -1.11 -10.60
C THR A 26 -8.95 -1.16 -9.54
N TYR A 27 -7.75 -0.76 -9.94
CA TYR A 27 -6.64 -0.67 -9.02
C TYR A 27 -6.91 0.33 -7.90
N ARG A 28 -7.59 1.43 -8.24
CA ARG A 28 -7.90 2.45 -7.26
C ARG A 28 -8.84 1.92 -6.18
N GLU A 29 -9.83 1.11 -6.57
CA GLU A 29 -10.73 0.52 -5.59
C GLU A 29 -10.00 -0.38 -4.62
N ALA A 30 -9.07 -1.17 -5.13
CA ALA A 30 -8.26 -2.04 -4.27
C ALA A 30 -7.43 -1.21 -3.29
N TYR A 31 -6.81 -0.16 -3.79
CA TYR A 31 -6.04 0.73 -2.94
C TYR A 31 -6.92 1.35 -1.84
N GLU A 32 -8.09 1.84 -2.22
CA GLU A 32 -8.98 2.49 -1.25
C GLU A 32 -9.44 1.51 -0.17
N ALA A 33 -9.66 0.26 -0.54
CA ALA A 33 -10.05 -0.75 0.43
C ALA A 33 -8.96 -0.98 1.47
N ILE A 34 -7.69 -1.01 1.03
CA ILE A 34 -6.57 -1.21 1.95
C ILE A 34 -6.38 0.03 2.83
N GLU A 35 -6.51 1.22 2.25
CA GLU A 35 -6.39 2.45 3.04
C GLU A 35 -7.48 2.54 4.11
N LYS A 36 -8.67 2.09 3.79
CA LYS A 36 -9.76 2.07 4.76
C LYS A 36 -9.40 1.18 5.95
N ARG A 37 -8.82 0.02 5.68
CA ARG A 37 -8.38 -0.88 6.74
C ARG A 37 -7.25 -0.26 7.54
N HIS A 38 -6.30 0.37 6.88
CA HIS A 38 -5.19 1.02 7.55
C HIS A 38 -5.69 2.13 8.47
N LYS A 39 -6.62 2.94 7.97
CA LYS A 39 -7.18 4.03 8.76
C LYS A 39 -7.91 3.52 9.98
N ALA A 40 -8.60 2.38 9.85
CA ALA A 40 -9.32 1.80 10.97
C ALA A 40 -8.37 1.36 12.09
N VAL A 41 -7.16 0.94 11.72
CA VAL A 41 -6.18 0.47 12.71
C VAL A 41 -5.33 1.62 13.25
N PHE A 42 -4.87 2.51 12.38
CA PHE A 42 -3.89 3.53 12.75
C PHE A 42 -4.49 4.93 12.82
N ASP A 43 -5.76 5.08 12.55
CA ASP A 43 -6.48 6.33 12.65
C ASP A 43 -6.04 7.37 11.63
N ARG A 44 -5.41 6.92 10.55
CA ARG A 44 -4.98 7.79 9.46
C ARG A 44 -4.61 6.93 8.25
N PRO A 45 -4.67 7.51 7.03
CA PRO A 45 -4.27 6.76 5.84
C PRO A 45 -2.75 6.56 5.78
N ARG A 46 -2.33 5.54 5.07
CA ARG A 46 -0.91 5.25 4.87
C ARG A 46 -0.27 6.26 3.92
N PHE A 47 -1.01 6.66 2.88
CA PHE A 47 -0.54 7.61 1.88
C PHE A 47 -1.52 8.77 1.80
N ARG A 48 -1.00 9.90 1.35
CA ARG A 48 -1.84 11.10 1.26
C ARG A 48 -2.95 10.95 0.24
N ASP A 49 -2.63 10.35 -0.91
CA ASP A 49 -3.63 10.11 -1.94
C ASP A 49 -3.15 9.00 -2.88
N TYR A 50 -3.99 8.67 -3.85
CA TYR A 50 -3.72 7.58 -4.77
C TYR A 50 -2.48 7.85 -5.62
N THR A 51 -2.25 9.10 -6.00
CA THR A 51 -1.08 9.45 -6.81
C THR A 51 0.21 9.15 -6.06
N VAL A 52 0.26 9.50 -4.78
CA VAL A 52 1.42 9.19 -3.94
C VAL A 52 1.61 7.69 -3.82
N PHE A 53 0.50 6.96 -3.62
CA PHE A 53 0.57 5.51 -3.54
C PHE A 53 1.17 4.90 -4.81
N ARG A 54 0.71 5.36 -5.98
CA ARG A 54 1.21 4.82 -7.24
C ARG A 54 2.71 5.04 -7.41
N SER A 55 3.19 6.20 -6.99
CA SER A 55 4.62 6.48 -7.05
C SER A 55 5.41 5.52 -6.17
N MET A 56 4.92 5.29 -4.97
CA MET A 56 5.57 4.37 -4.05
C MET A 56 5.50 2.94 -4.55
N LEU A 57 4.38 2.55 -5.12
CA LEU A 57 4.23 1.22 -5.69
C LEU A 57 5.25 0.98 -6.80
N SER A 58 5.41 1.95 -7.67
CA SER A 58 6.38 1.84 -8.75
C SER A 58 7.80 1.62 -8.22
N ARG A 59 8.17 2.39 -7.21
CA ARG A 59 9.49 2.23 -6.57
C ARG A 59 9.62 0.89 -5.89
N TRP A 60 8.57 0.47 -5.21
CA TRP A 60 8.58 -0.81 -4.49
C TRP A 60 8.78 -1.97 -5.46
N LEU A 61 8.10 -1.93 -6.61
CA LEU A 61 8.24 -2.98 -7.61
C LEU A 61 9.67 -3.07 -8.14
N LYS A 62 10.30 -1.92 -8.35
CA LYS A 62 11.69 -1.92 -8.81
C LYS A 62 12.64 -2.47 -7.76
N THR A 63 12.38 -2.16 -6.51
CA THR A 63 13.25 -2.58 -5.42
C THR A 63 13.12 -4.07 -5.10
N ASN A 64 11.93 -4.61 -5.28
CA ASN A 64 11.63 -5.99 -4.87
C ASN A 64 11.63 -6.98 -6.02
N ARG A 65 12.32 -6.69 -7.08
CA ARG A 65 12.39 -7.59 -8.21
C ARG A 65 13.53 -8.56 -8.09
#